data_b8ca6d8101a7f84585d71fc0271e5dbf
#
_entry.id   b8ca6d8101a7f84585d71fc0271e5dbf
#
_cell.length_a   1.000
_cell.length_b   1.000
_cell.length_c   1.000
_cell.angle_alpha   90.00
_cell.angle_beta   90.00
_cell.angle_gamma   90.00
#
_symmetry.space_group_name_H-M   'P 1'
#
loop_
_entity.id
_entity.type
_entity.pdbx_description
1 polymer ?
#
loop_
_entity_poly.entity_id
_entity_poly.type
_entity_poly.pdbx_seq_one_letter_code
_entity_poly.pdbx_strand_id
1 'polypeptide(L)'
;MLEIKGLTKKYKNADKNAIEDINLTIENGDIYGFIGPNGAGKSTTIKCLVGIHSFEKGSIMLDGLSIKDNPIEFKHQISYVPDNPDLYEFLTGMEYINFVSNVYDEDVSKEDIINLSKKFNLENNLLEPIRTYSHGMKQKIALIGALIHKPKLIVLDEPFVGLDPKAAFDLKEIIKELCQNGMMVFFSSHVLEVVEKFCNKIAIIKNGQIVSSGLTDDVKGDSSLEEAFLELYDKE
;
A
#
# COMPACT_ATOMS: atom_id res chain seq x y z
N MET A 1 14.54 -4.17 -1.64
CA MET A 1 13.93 -5.23 -0.81
C MET A 1 13.48 -4.63 0.52
N LEU A 2 12.22 -4.86 0.93
CA LEU A 2 11.71 -4.53 2.28
C LEU A 2 11.79 -5.76 3.17
N GLU A 3 12.29 -5.59 4.40
CA GLU A 3 12.31 -6.62 5.44
C GLU A 3 11.63 -6.09 6.71
N ILE A 4 10.68 -6.85 7.23
CA ILE A 4 10.06 -6.65 8.55
C ILE A 4 10.41 -7.88 9.39
N LYS A 5 11.03 -7.67 10.56
CA LYS A 5 11.47 -8.76 11.45
C LYS A 5 10.99 -8.51 12.88
N GLY A 6 10.19 -9.43 13.40
CA GLY A 6 9.74 -9.45 14.80
C GLY A 6 8.86 -8.24 15.17
N LEU A 7 8.17 -7.63 14.20
CA LEU A 7 7.42 -6.40 14.45
C LEU A 7 6.27 -6.65 15.43
N THR A 8 6.32 -5.95 16.57
CA THR A 8 5.31 -6.04 17.62
C THR A 8 4.84 -4.66 18.03
N LYS A 9 3.51 -4.47 18.08
CA LYS A 9 2.86 -3.23 18.50
C LYS A 9 1.76 -3.47 19.51
N LYS A 10 1.82 -2.72 20.61
CA LYS A 10 0.79 -2.66 21.65
C LYS A 10 0.30 -1.22 21.82
N TYR A 11 -1.01 -0.99 21.84
CA TYR A 11 -1.55 0.33 22.17
C TYR A 11 -1.59 0.54 23.69
N LYS A 12 -1.38 1.79 24.13
CA LYS A 12 -1.23 2.14 25.56
C LYS A 12 -2.32 1.59 26.49
N ASN A 13 -3.57 1.52 26.01
CA ASN A 13 -4.73 1.11 26.80
C ASN A 13 -5.25 -0.29 26.43
N ALA A 14 -4.49 -1.07 25.69
CA ALA A 14 -4.88 -2.41 25.28
C ALA A 14 -4.24 -3.47 26.19
N ASP A 15 -4.97 -4.53 26.50
CA ASP A 15 -4.43 -5.67 27.25
C ASP A 15 -3.52 -6.53 26.40
N LYS A 16 -3.83 -6.65 25.10
CA LYS A 16 -3.13 -7.50 24.14
C LYS A 16 -2.38 -6.67 23.09
N ASN A 17 -1.39 -7.31 22.45
CA ASN A 17 -0.73 -6.75 21.28
C ASN A 17 -1.73 -6.62 20.13
N ALA A 18 -1.65 -5.53 19.37
CA ALA A 18 -2.41 -5.35 18.14
C ALA A 18 -1.80 -6.13 16.97
N ILE A 19 -0.46 -6.24 17.00
CA ILE A 19 0.32 -7.14 16.14
C ILE A 19 1.48 -7.70 16.96
N GLU A 20 1.87 -8.93 16.67
CA GLU A 20 2.91 -9.65 17.40
C GLU A 20 3.75 -10.50 16.47
N ASP A 21 5.07 -10.30 16.54
CA ASP A 21 6.08 -11.05 15.79
C ASP A 21 5.82 -11.13 14.26
N ILE A 22 5.42 -10.01 13.65
CA ILE A 22 5.22 -9.95 12.21
C ILE A 22 6.57 -10.01 11.49
N ASN A 23 6.68 -11.00 10.60
CA ASN A 23 7.86 -11.22 9.77
C ASN A 23 7.44 -11.26 8.31
N LEU A 24 7.96 -10.35 7.46
CA LEU A 24 7.65 -10.22 6.03
C LEU A 24 8.91 -9.84 5.25
N THR A 25 9.02 -10.35 4.03
CA THR A 25 10.00 -9.90 3.05
C THR A 25 9.31 -9.62 1.73
N ILE A 26 9.56 -8.43 1.16
CA ILE A 26 9.02 -8.00 -0.13
C ILE A 26 10.21 -7.67 -1.03
N GLU A 27 10.27 -8.33 -2.17
CA GLU A 27 11.35 -8.15 -3.15
C GLU A 27 10.96 -7.15 -4.24
N ASN A 28 11.96 -6.64 -4.96
CA ASN A 28 11.72 -5.72 -6.07
C ASN A 28 10.85 -6.42 -7.13
N GLY A 29 9.80 -5.73 -7.56
CA GLY A 29 8.83 -6.25 -8.51
C GLY A 29 7.68 -7.03 -7.90
N ASP A 30 7.67 -7.28 -6.58
CA ASP A 30 6.56 -7.96 -5.93
C ASP A 30 5.29 -7.11 -5.89
N ILE A 31 4.16 -7.76 -6.17
CA ILE A 31 2.82 -7.32 -5.80
C ILE A 31 2.40 -8.17 -4.60
N TYR A 32 2.56 -7.61 -3.41
CA TYR A 32 2.36 -8.34 -2.15
C TYR A 32 1.01 -8.00 -1.52
N GLY A 33 0.14 -9.01 -1.39
CA GLY A 33 -1.17 -8.89 -0.75
C GLY A 33 -1.09 -9.20 0.75
N PHE A 34 -1.64 -8.33 1.58
CA PHE A 34 -1.74 -8.51 3.04
C PHE A 34 -3.21 -8.67 3.43
N ILE A 35 -3.64 -9.89 3.70
CA ILE A 35 -5.04 -10.25 3.82
C ILE A 35 -5.42 -10.69 5.23
N GLY A 36 -6.64 -10.40 5.60
CA GLY A 36 -7.21 -10.75 6.90
C GLY A 36 -8.51 -9.99 7.15
N PRO A 37 -9.34 -10.41 8.11
CA PRO A 37 -10.58 -9.71 8.44
C PRO A 37 -10.32 -8.35 9.08
N ASN A 38 -11.39 -7.60 9.30
CA ASN A 38 -11.33 -6.36 10.04
C ASN A 38 -10.87 -6.63 11.47
N GLY A 39 -9.95 -5.79 11.97
CA GLY A 39 -9.35 -5.96 13.30
C GLY A 39 -8.20 -6.98 13.39
N ALA A 40 -7.84 -7.68 12.31
CA ALA A 40 -6.75 -8.65 12.32
C ALA A 40 -5.35 -8.05 12.53
N GLY A 41 -5.18 -6.72 12.36
CA GLY A 41 -3.90 -6.03 12.51
C GLY A 41 -3.34 -5.42 11.23
N LYS A 42 -4.03 -5.51 10.07
CA LYS A 42 -3.56 -5.00 8.78
C LYS A 42 -3.14 -3.53 8.83
N SER A 43 -4.08 -2.65 9.16
CA SER A 43 -3.81 -1.19 9.20
C SER A 43 -2.82 -0.81 10.29
N THR A 44 -2.71 -1.59 11.40
CA THR A 44 -1.66 -1.38 12.41
C THR A 44 -0.29 -1.69 11.83
N THR A 45 -0.14 -2.81 11.11
CA THR A 45 1.13 -3.17 10.43
C THR A 45 1.52 -2.12 9.42
N ILE A 46 0.58 -1.70 8.56
CA ILE A 46 0.79 -0.63 7.56
C ILE A 46 1.24 0.66 8.25
N LYS A 47 0.55 1.12 9.29
CA LYS A 47 0.88 2.37 9.99
C LYS A 47 2.25 2.32 10.69
N CYS A 48 2.68 1.14 11.15
CA CYS A 48 4.05 0.95 11.63
C CYS A 48 5.07 0.99 10.48
N LEU A 49 4.78 0.32 9.37
CA LEU A 49 5.64 0.29 8.18
C LEU A 49 5.91 1.69 7.61
N VAL A 50 4.87 2.52 7.53
CA VAL A 50 5.00 3.89 6.99
C VAL A 50 5.42 4.93 8.04
N GLY A 51 5.67 4.50 9.28
CA GLY A 51 6.17 5.36 10.36
C GLY A 51 5.14 6.33 10.92
N ILE A 52 3.84 6.05 10.77
CA ILE A 52 2.75 6.76 11.46
C ILE A 52 2.67 6.31 12.92
N HIS A 53 2.89 5.02 13.19
CA HIS A 53 2.94 4.46 14.53
C HIS A 53 4.34 3.99 14.88
N SER A 54 4.79 4.32 16.10
CA SER A 54 5.95 3.67 16.71
C SER A 54 5.60 2.23 17.08
N PHE A 55 6.60 1.38 17.19
CA PHE A 55 6.47 -0.01 17.60
C PHE A 55 7.47 -0.37 18.69
N GLU A 56 7.13 -1.37 19.52
CA GLU A 56 7.87 -1.73 20.73
C GLU A 56 9.04 -2.64 20.42
N LYS A 57 8.85 -3.64 19.52
CA LYS A 57 9.86 -4.62 19.14
C LYS A 57 9.96 -4.78 17.64
N GLY A 58 11.09 -5.32 17.20
CA GLY A 58 11.36 -5.63 15.81
C GLY A 58 12.07 -4.52 15.05
N SER A 59 12.22 -4.75 13.75
CA SER A 59 12.86 -3.84 12.81
C SER A 59 12.10 -3.80 11.49
N ILE A 60 12.18 -2.66 10.81
CA ILE A 60 11.70 -2.45 9.44
C ILE A 60 12.86 -1.82 8.67
N MET A 61 13.27 -2.49 7.60
CA MET A 61 14.41 -2.12 6.77
C MET A 61 13.98 -2.09 5.29
N LEU A 62 14.39 -1.06 4.58
CA LEU A 62 14.24 -0.96 3.12
C LEU A 62 15.62 -0.77 2.48
N ASP A 63 16.08 -1.75 1.70
CA ASP A 63 17.43 -1.78 1.12
C ASP A 63 18.54 -1.51 2.15
N GLY A 64 18.40 -2.07 3.36
CA GLY A 64 19.34 -1.85 4.47
C GLY A 64 19.14 -0.54 5.24
N LEU A 65 18.21 0.31 4.84
CA LEU A 65 17.89 1.57 5.53
C LEU A 65 16.83 1.32 6.61
N SER A 66 17.16 1.62 7.87
CA SER A 66 16.27 1.42 9.01
C SER A 66 15.30 2.59 9.18
N ILE A 67 14.00 2.30 9.35
CA ILE A 67 13.01 3.34 9.65
C ILE A 67 13.25 4.04 11.01
N LYS A 68 13.90 3.36 11.97
CA LYS A 68 14.19 3.94 13.28
C LYS A 68 15.40 4.86 13.26
N ASP A 69 16.43 4.46 12.51
CA ASP A 69 17.72 5.18 12.52
C ASP A 69 17.75 6.29 11.45
N ASN A 70 17.06 6.07 10.33
CA ASN A 70 17.04 6.98 9.17
C ASN A 70 15.59 7.26 8.72
N PRO A 71 14.73 7.82 9.58
CA PRO A 71 13.28 7.92 9.30
C PRO A 71 12.95 8.84 8.11
N ILE A 72 13.74 9.86 7.84
CA ILE A 72 13.49 10.80 6.74
C ILE A 72 13.85 10.12 5.42
N GLU A 73 15.06 9.61 5.30
CA GLU A 73 15.55 8.92 4.11
C GLU A 73 14.72 7.67 3.78
N PHE A 74 14.26 6.96 4.82
CA PHE A 74 13.34 5.83 4.65
C PHE A 74 12.02 6.29 4.04
N LYS A 75 11.42 7.37 4.57
CA LYS A 75 10.14 7.91 4.07
C LYS A 75 10.24 8.48 2.66
N HIS A 76 11.39 8.99 2.25
CA HIS A 76 11.61 9.42 0.86
C HIS A 76 11.57 8.26 -0.14
N GLN A 77 11.80 7.01 0.30
CA GLN A 77 11.77 5.84 -0.58
C GLN A 77 10.42 5.12 -0.62
N ILE A 78 9.45 5.56 0.17
CA ILE A 78 8.13 4.93 0.24
C ILE A 78 7.01 5.93 -0.02
N SER A 79 5.87 5.41 -0.44
CA SER A 79 4.61 6.16 -0.49
C SER A 79 3.51 5.40 0.20
N TYR A 80 2.54 6.13 0.70
CA TYR A 80 1.37 5.57 1.35
C TYR A 80 0.08 6.23 0.84
N VAL A 81 -0.87 5.41 0.42
CA VAL A 81 -2.22 5.85 0.09
C VAL A 81 -3.19 5.11 0.99
N PRO A 82 -3.86 5.79 1.92
CA PRO A 82 -4.88 5.20 2.78
C PRO A 82 -6.15 4.87 2.00
N ASP A 83 -7.02 4.03 2.58
CA ASP A 83 -8.35 3.70 2.06
C ASP A 83 -9.19 4.94 1.70
N ASN A 84 -9.16 5.95 2.56
CA ASN A 84 -9.79 7.25 2.30
C ASN A 84 -8.72 8.36 2.36
N PRO A 85 -8.18 8.81 1.20
CA PRO A 85 -7.16 9.85 1.16
C PRO A 85 -7.70 11.19 1.63
N ASP A 86 -7.05 11.79 2.63
CA ASP A 86 -7.38 13.11 3.14
C ASP A 86 -6.67 14.16 2.27
N LEU A 87 -7.37 14.64 1.24
CA LEU A 87 -6.82 15.56 0.24
C LEU A 87 -7.14 17.01 0.58
N TYR A 88 -6.26 17.91 0.19
CA TYR A 88 -6.52 19.36 0.25
C TYR A 88 -7.52 19.75 -0.84
N GLU A 89 -8.81 19.60 -0.57
CA GLU A 89 -9.90 19.71 -1.55
C GLU A 89 -10.04 21.10 -2.19
N PHE A 90 -9.46 22.14 -1.59
CA PHE A 90 -9.43 23.50 -2.14
C PHE A 90 -8.34 23.70 -3.20
N LEU A 91 -7.35 22.80 -3.28
CA LEU A 91 -6.32 22.82 -4.33
C LEU A 91 -6.88 22.22 -5.63
N THR A 92 -6.33 22.66 -6.76
CA THR A 92 -6.45 21.94 -8.04
C THR A 92 -5.58 20.68 -8.02
N GLY A 93 -5.86 19.72 -8.92
CA GLY A 93 -5.02 18.54 -9.04
C GLY A 93 -3.56 18.86 -9.33
N MET A 94 -3.31 19.86 -10.17
CA MET A 94 -1.95 20.33 -10.48
C MET A 94 -1.25 20.94 -9.25
N GLU A 95 -1.93 21.78 -8.49
CA GLU A 95 -1.39 22.39 -7.27
C GLU A 95 -1.09 21.33 -6.20
N TYR A 96 -1.97 20.32 -6.06
CA TYR A 96 -1.74 19.20 -5.14
C TYR A 96 -0.50 18.40 -5.50
N ILE A 97 -0.32 18.03 -6.79
CA ILE A 97 0.86 17.26 -7.22
C ILE A 97 2.14 18.09 -7.02
N ASN A 98 2.13 19.38 -7.38
CA ASN A 98 3.27 20.28 -7.14
C ASN A 98 3.56 20.40 -5.63
N PHE A 99 2.54 20.50 -4.79
CA PHE A 99 2.72 20.53 -3.34
C PHE A 99 3.42 19.25 -2.84
N VAL A 100 2.96 18.07 -3.26
CA VAL A 100 3.57 16.78 -2.87
C VAL A 100 5.00 16.70 -3.39
N SER A 101 5.26 17.05 -4.66
CA SER A 101 6.60 17.08 -5.25
C SER A 101 7.57 17.92 -4.42
N ASN A 102 7.16 19.14 -4.02
CA ASN A 102 7.96 20.02 -3.18
C ASN A 102 8.23 19.45 -1.78
N VAL A 103 7.31 18.64 -1.20
CA VAL A 103 7.53 17.99 0.10
C VAL A 103 8.65 16.95 0.03
N TYR A 104 8.85 16.34 -1.14
CA TYR A 104 9.92 15.37 -1.39
C TYR A 104 11.16 15.98 -2.03
N ASP A 105 11.27 17.31 -2.13
CA ASP A 105 12.37 18.03 -2.78
C ASP A 105 12.62 17.59 -4.24
N GLU A 106 11.56 17.16 -4.94
CA GLU A 106 11.64 16.70 -6.33
C GLU A 106 11.27 17.84 -7.29
N ASP A 107 12.18 18.14 -8.21
CA ASP A 107 11.93 19.09 -9.31
C ASP A 107 11.25 18.36 -10.47
N VAL A 108 9.92 18.28 -10.42
CA VAL A 108 9.10 17.57 -11.40
C VAL A 108 8.58 18.53 -12.45
N SER A 109 8.88 18.27 -13.70
CA SER A 109 8.39 19.10 -14.80
C SER A 109 6.86 19.00 -14.96
N LYS A 110 6.25 20.07 -15.44
CA LYS A 110 4.81 20.05 -15.78
C LYS A 110 4.47 18.95 -16.79
N GLU A 111 5.38 18.64 -17.70
CA GLU A 111 5.23 17.57 -18.69
C GLU A 111 5.18 16.20 -18.04
N ASP A 112 6.04 15.93 -17.05
CA ASP A 112 6.04 14.68 -16.30
C ASP A 112 4.73 14.49 -15.52
N ILE A 113 4.23 15.56 -14.88
CA ILE A 113 2.93 15.54 -14.20
C ILE A 113 1.82 15.16 -15.19
N ILE A 114 1.77 15.82 -16.35
CA ILE A 114 0.75 15.53 -17.37
C ILE A 114 0.89 14.09 -17.89
N ASN A 115 2.10 13.62 -18.15
CA ASN A 115 2.35 12.27 -18.66
C ASN A 115 1.95 11.19 -17.64
N LEU A 116 2.25 11.39 -16.35
CA LEU A 116 1.79 10.49 -15.29
C LEU A 116 0.26 10.54 -15.18
N SER A 117 -0.34 11.73 -15.22
CA SER A 117 -1.79 11.89 -15.12
C SER A 117 -2.57 11.26 -16.29
N LYS A 118 -1.99 11.21 -17.49
CA LYS A 118 -2.57 10.49 -18.65
C LYS A 118 -2.74 9.00 -18.36
N LYS A 119 -1.80 8.35 -17.66
CA LYS A 119 -1.91 6.94 -17.28
C LYS A 119 -3.16 6.66 -16.43
N PHE A 120 -3.58 7.66 -15.65
CA PHE A 120 -4.78 7.59 -14.80
C PHE A 120 -6.04 8.17 -15.46
N ASN A 121 -5.96 8.64 -16.72
CA ASN A 121 -7.04 9.35 -17.41
C ASN A 121 -7.56 10.56 -16.59
N LEU A 122 -6.64 11.36 -16.03
CA LEU A 122 -6.97 12.52 -15.19
C LEU A 122 -6.35 13.83 -15.70
N GLU A 123 -5.60 13.81 -16.80
CA GLU A 123 -4.88 14.97 -17.34
C GLU A 123 -5.78 16.18 -17.66
N ASN A 124 -7.01 15.92 -18.08
CA ASN A 124 -7.97 16.98 -18.46
C ASN A 124 -8.59 17.68 -17.24
N ASN A 125 -8.52 17.08 -16.06
CA ASN A 125 -9.11 17.59 -14.82
C ASN A 125 -8.09 18.25 -13.89
N LEU A 126 -6.80 18.25 -14.23
CA LEU A 126 -5.74 18.76 -13.35
C LEU A 126 -5.91 20.21 -12.93
N LEU A 127 -6.61 21.04 -13.70
CA LEU A 127 -6.88 22.45 -13.40
C LEU A 127 -8.18 22.67 -12.61
N GLU A 128 -8.95 21.61 -12.36
CA GLU A 128 -10.18 21.67 -11.57
C GLU A 128 -9.86 21.48 -10.07
N PRO A 129 -10.60 22.15 -9.16
CA PRO A 129 -10.45 21.92 -7.73
C PRO A 129 -10.80 20.47 -7.35
N ILE A 130 -10.02 19.86 -6.45
CA ILE A 130 -10.19 18.45 -6.02
C ILE A 130 -11.57 18.22 -5.37
N ARG A 131 -12.19 19.24 -4.77
CA ARG A 131 -13.56 19.14 -4.23
C ARG A 131 -14.60 18.74 -5.27
N THR A 132 -14.34 18.97 -6.58
CA THR A 132 -15.25 18.61 -7.68
C THR A 132 -15.01 17.18 -8.18
N TYR A 133 -13.95 16.52 -7.70
CA TYR A 133 -13.59 15.18 -8.13
C TYR A 133 -14.54 14.14 -7.55
N SER A 134 -14.89 13.14 -8.36
CA SER A 134 -15.54 11.93 -7.86
C SER A 134 -14.60 11.16 -6.91
N HIS A 135 -15.14 10.21 -6.15
CA HIS A 135 -14.32 9.37 -5.26
C HIS A 135 -13.17 8.69 -6.03
N GLY A 136 -13.44 8.08 -7.18
CA GLY A 136 -12.42 7.46 -8.01
C GLY A 136 -11.38 8.46 -8.54
N MET A 137 -11.75 9.70 -8.87
CA MET A 137 -10.81 10.75 -9.26
C MET A 137 -9.93 11.18 -8.07
N LYS A 138 -10.49 11.27 -6.87
CA LYS A 138 -9.73 11.56 -5.63
C LYS A 138 -8.71 10.48 -5.34
N GLN A 139 -9.06 9.21 -5.52
CA GLN A 139 -8.13 8.11 -5.37
C GLN A 139 -7.02 8.13 -6.42
N LYS A 140 -7.35 8.43 -7.69
CA LYS A 140 -6.38 8.59 -8.77
C LYS A 140 -5.39 9.73 -8.50
N ILE A 141 -5.84 10.90 -8.08
CA ILE A 141 -4.94 12.03 -7.79
C ILE A 141 -4.03 11.74 -6.58
N ALA A 142 -4.53 11.02 -5.56
CA ALA A 142 -3.71 10.55 -4.44
C ALA A 142 -2.60 9.59 -4.90
N LEU A 143 -2.93 8.65 -5.81
CA LEU A 143 -1.96 7.73 -6.41
C LEU A 143 -0.93 8.46 -7.27
N ILE A 144 -1.33 9.45 -8.08
CA ILE A 144 -0.41 10.27 -8.87
C ILE A 144 0.56 11.01 -7.93
N GLY A 145 0.05 11.65 -6.88
CA GLY A 145 0.89 12.29 -5.86
C GLY A 145 1.84 11.30 -5.17
N ALA A 146 1.36 10.10 -4.85
CA ALA A 146 2.18 9.05 -4.25
C ALA A 146 3.30 8.53 -5.16
N LEU A 147 3.15 8.63 -6.48
CA LEU A 147 4.10 8.11 -7.47
C LEU A 147 5.07 9.19 -8.00
N ILE A 148 4.79 10.46 -7.75
CA ILE A 148 5.52 11.56 -8.40
C ILE A 148 7.01 11.59 -8.05
N HIS A 149 7.38 11.20 -6.83
CA HIS A 149 8.77 11.13 -6.36
C HIS A 149 9.43 9.76 -6.61
N LYS A 150 8.80 8.89 -7.41
CA LYS A 150 9.33 7.57 -7.84
C LYS A 150 9.76 6.69 -6.66
N PRO A 151 8.86 6.39 -5.72
CA PRO A 151 9.18 5.57 -4.55
C PRO A 151 9.62 4.17 -4.94
N LYS A 152 10.42 3.51 -4.11
CA LYS A 152 10.77 2.08 -4.27
C LYS A 152 9.65 1.17 -3.83
N LEU A 153 8.86 1.61 -2.85
CA LEU A 153 7.73 0.88 -2.29
C LEU A 153 6.50 1.78 -2.24
N ILE A 154 5.39 1.32 -2.79
CA ILE A 154 4.08 1.93 -2.55
C ILE A 154 3.25 1.03 -1.63
N VAL A 155 2.70 1.62 -0.57
CA VAL A 155 1.82 0.97 0.40
C VAL A 155 0.40 1.48 0.19
N LEU A 156 -0.53 0.57 -0.04
CA LEU A 156 -1.92 0.89 -0.35
C LEU A 156 -2.85 0.21 0.67
N ASP A 157 -3.72 0.96 1.32
CA ASP A 157 -4.73 0.39 2.22
C ASP A 157 -6.06 0.28 1.46
N GLU A 158 -6.52 -0.95 1.18
CA GLU A 158 -7.77 -1.27 0.45
C GLU A 158 -7.95 -0.54 -0.90
N PRO A 159 -6.98 -0.53 -1.82
CA PRO A 159 -6.93 0.39 -2.97
C PRO A 159 -8.03 0.18 -4.02
N PHE A 160 -8.77 -0.92 -3.97
CA PHE A 160 -9.80 -1.26 -4.95
C PHE A 160 -11.22 -1.01 -4.44
N VAL A 161 -11.37 -0.64 -3.16
CA VAL A 161 -12.68 -0.37 -2.55
C VAL A 161 -13.26 0.93 -3.12
N GLY A 162 -14.53 0.87 -3.53
CA GLY A 162 -15.24 2.04 -4.07
C GLY A 162 -14.88 2.44 -5.51
N LEU A 163 -13.99 1.70 -6.19
CA LEU A 163 -13.72 1.89 -7.60
C LEU A 163 -14.74 1.16 -8.47
N ASP A 164 -15.14 1.79 -9.57
CA ASP A 164 -15.86 1.09 -10.63
C ASP A 164 -14.95 0.03 -11.31
N PRO A 165 -15.52 -0.98 -12.01
CA PRO A 165 -14.76 -2.07 -12.59
C PRO A 165 -13.65 -1.63 -13.57
N LYS A 166 -13.89 -0.53 -14.32
CA LYS A 166 -12.90 -0.01 -15.26
C LYS A 166 -11.74 0.67 -14.52
N ALA A 167 -12.04 1.50 -13.53
CA ALA A 167 -11.00 2.14 -12.71
C ALA A 167 -10.15 1.12 -11.95
N ALA A 168 -10.77 0.06 -11.42
CA ALA A 168 -10.05 -1.03 -10.77
C ALA A 168 -9.16 -1.81 -11.75
N PHE A 169 -9.61 -2.04 -12.98
CA PHE A 169 -8.80 -2.67 -14.03
C PHE A 169 -7.61 -1.78 -14.42
N ASP A 170 -7.85 -0.51 -14.71
CA ASP A 170 -6.80 0.46 -15.09
C ASP A 170 -5.73 0.55 -13.98
N LEU A 171 -6.14 0.62 -12.71
CA LEU A 171 -5.22 0.64 -11.57
C LEU A 171 -4.36 -0.62 -11.49
N LYS A 172 -4.94 -1.81 -11.71
CA LYS A 172 -4.18 -3.08 -11.71
C LYS A 172 -3.12 -3.10 -12.80
N GLU A 173 -3.44 -2.63 -14.00
CA GLU A 173 -2.48 -2.57 -15.12
C GLU A 173 -1.34 -1.58 -14.82
N ILE A 174 -1.63 -0.43 -14.24
CA ILE A 174 -0.61 0.54 -13.80
C ILE A 174 0.31 -0.09 -12.74
N ILE A 175 -0.24 -0.75 -11.72
CA ILE A 175 0.54 -1.42 -10.68
C ILE A 175 1.45 -2.50 -11.29
N LYS A 176 0.95 -3.33 -12.21
CA LYS A 176 1.76 -4.32 -12.91
C LYS A 176 2.93 -3.69 -13.66
N GLU A 177 2.67 -2.62 -14.42
CA GLU A 177 3.72 -1.89 -15.14
C GLU A 177 4.80 -1.37 -14.18
N LEU A 178 4.40 -0.80 -13.05
CA LEU A 178 5.32 -0.29 -12.03
C LEU A 178 6.18 -1.40 -11.43
N CYS A 179 5.57 -2.56 -11.11
CA CYS A 179 6.30 -3.70 -10.57
C CYS A 179 7.25 -4.34 -11.58
N GLN A 180 6.87 -4.40 -12.87
CA GLN A 180 7.77 -4.84 -13.95
C GLN A 180 9.01 -3.94 -14.07
N ASN A 181 8.91 -2.67 -13.68
CA ASN A 181 10.01 -1.72 -13.61
C ASN A 181 10.75 -1.74 -12.25
N GLY A 182 10.48 -2.74 -11.40
CA GLY A 182 11.20 -2.98 -10.17
C GLY A 182 10.63 -2.31 -8.91
N MET A 183 9.50 -1.60 -8.98
CA MET A 183 8.80 -1.08 -7.81
C MET A 183 8.21 -2.22 -6.98
N MET A 184 8.20 -2.08 -5.67
CA MET A 184 7.47 -2.96 -4.76
C MET A 184 6.10 -2.39 -4.49
N VAL A 185 5.07 -3.23 -4.47
CA VAL A 185 3.72 -2.86 -4.06
C VAL A 185 3.27 -3.75 -2.91
N PHE A 186 2.89 -3.12 -1.80
CA PHE A 186 2.31 -3.79 -0.64
C PHE A 186 0.91 -3.23 -0.41
N PHE A 187 -0.11 -4.08 -0.44
CA PHE A 187 -1.45 -3.59 -0.19
C PHE A 187 -2.27 -4.52 0.71
N SER A 188 -3.11 -3.91 1.55
CA SER A 188 -4.11 -4.65 2.29
C SER A 188 -5.36 -4.89 1.45
N SER A 189 -5.99 -6.04 1.63
CA SER A 189 -7.33 -6.30 1.10
C SER A 189 -8.09 -7.32 1.93
N HIS A 190 -9.42 -7.23 1.88
CA HIS A 190 -10.33 -8.27 2.34
C HIS A 190 -11.03 -8.99 1.17
N VAL A 191 -10.75 -8.59 -0.08
CA VAL A 191 -11.32 -9.18 -1.30
C VAL A 191 -10.36 -10.24 -1.85
N LEU A 192 -10.54 -11.49 -1.42
CA LEU A 192 -9.63 -12.60 -1.70
C LEU A 192 -9.48 -12.89 -3.19
N GLU A 193 -10.55 -12.81 -3.96
CA GLU A 193 -10.52 -13.03 -5.42
C GLU A 193 -9.59 -12.04 -6.14
N VAL A 194 -9.55 -10.77 -5.68
CA VAL A 194 -8.64 -9.77 -6.24
C VAL A 194 -7.20 -10.14 -5.93
N VAL A 195 -6.92 -10.51 -4.68
CA VAL A 195 -5.58 -10.87 -4.22
C VAL A 195 -5.07 -12.11 -4.95
N GLU A 196 -5.89 -13.15 -5.05
CA GLU A 196 -5.54 -14.41 -5.73
C GLU A 196 -5.09 -14.20 -7.18
N LYS A 197 -5.83 -13.35 -7.92
CA LYS A 197 -5.55 -13.11 -9.35
C LYS A 197 -4.47 -12.09 -9.61
N PHE A 198 -4.13 -11.26 -8.63
CA PHE A 198 -3.31 -10.07 -8.84
C PHE A 198 -1.96 -10.12 -8.13
N CYS A 199 -1.87 -10.77 -6.96
CA CYS A 199 -0.64 -10.83 -6.18
C CYS A 199 0.22 -12.03 -6.55
N ASN A 200 1.53 -11.83 -6.62
CA ASN A 200 2.49 -12.94 -6.73
C ASN A 200 2.88 -13.49 -5.35
N LYS A 201 2.80 -12.66 -4.29
CA LYS A 201 3.04 -13.06 -2.89
C LYS A 201 1.95 -12.55 -1.99
N ILE A 202 1.66 -13.28 -0.92
CA ILE A 202 0.66 -12.91 0.07
C ILE A 202 1.12 -13.23 1.49
N ALA A 203 0.50 -12.56 2.46
CA ALA A 203 0.48 -13.01 3.86
C ALA A 203 -0.93 -12.90 4.41
N ILE A 204 -1.33 -13.92 5.19
CA ILE A 204 -2.60 -14.00 5.90
C ILE A 204 -2.33 -13.65 7.36
N ILE A 205 -3.02 -12.62 7.86
CA ILE A 205 -2.93 -12.19 9.26
C ILE A 205 -4.23 -12.54 10.02
N LYS A 206 -4.08 -13.18 11.19
CA LYS A 206 -5.16 -13.52 12.13
C LYS A 206 -4.74 -13.08 13.54
N ASN A 207 -5.59 -12.34 14.24
CA ASN A 207 -5.36 -11.93 15.63
C ASN A 207 -3.98 -11.29 15.88
N GLY A 208 -3.50 -10.48 14.93
CA GLY A 208 -2.21 -9.79 15.03
C GLY A 208 -0.98 -10.62 14.67
N GLN A 209 -1.14 -11.85 14.19
CA GLN A 209 -0.04 -12.74 13.81
C GLN A 209 -0.20 -13.23 12.37
N ILE A 210 0.92 -13.46 11.66
CA ILE A 210 0.90 -14.08 10.34
C ILE A 210 0.69 -15.58 10.53
N VAL A 211 -0.37 -16.12 9.92
CA VAL A 211 -0.69 -17.55 9.96
C VAL A 211 -0.22 -18.31 8.72
N SER A 212 -0.02 -17.60 7.60
CA SER A 212 0.55 -18.15 6.37
C SER A 212 1.14 -17.02 5.52
N SER A 213 2.23 -17.26 4.82
CA SER A 213 2.82 -16.31 3.86
C SER A 213 3.70 -17.04 2.84
N GLY A 214 3.80 -16.48 1.63
CA GLY A 214 4.60 -17.04 0.55
C GLY A 214 4.08 -16.64 -0.83
N LEU A 215 4.49 -17.41 -1.85
CA LEU A 215 3.89 -17.29 -3.19
C LEU A 215 2.39 -17.57 -3.10
N THR A 216 1.60 -16.80 -3.85
CA THR A 216 0.13 -16.95 -3.82
C THR A 216 -0.30 -18.38 -4.14
N ASP A 217 0.35 -18.99 -5.13
CA ASP A 217 0.04 -20.38 -5.53
C ASP A 217 0.43 -21.41 -4.45
N ASP A 218 1.51 -21.19 -3.72
CA ASP A 218 1.94 -22.06 -2.61
C ASP A 218 0.97 -21.97 -1.42
N VAL A 219 0.51 -20.75 -1.10
CA VAL A 219 -0.40 -20.53 0.03
C VAL A 219 -1.81 -21.08 -0.22
N LYS A 220 -2.34 -20.96 -1.44
CA LYS A 220 -3.66 -21.49 -1.79
C LYS A 220 -3.64 -23.01 -2.05
N GLY A 221 -2.49 -23.57 -2.46
CA GLY A 221 -2.36 -24.97 -2.86
C GLY A 221 -3.25 -25.31 -4.04
N ASP A 222 -3.90 -26.49 -3.99
CA ASP A 222 -4.80 -26.98 -5.04
C ASP A 222 -6.23 -26.40 -4.93
N SER A 223 -6.50 -25.54 -3.93
CA SER A 223 -7.82 -24.93 -3.67
C SER A 223 -7.84 -23.45 -4.11
N SER A 224 -8.97 -22.78 -3.93
CA SER A 224 -9.04 -21.32 -4.03
C SER A 224 -8.42 -20.65 -2.80
N LEU A 225 -7.97 -19.39 -2.95
CA LEU A 225 -7.47 -18.62 -1.81
C LEU A 225 -8.56 -18.44 -0.74
N GLU A 226 -9.84 -18.40 -1.13
CA GLU A 226 -10.98 -18.32 -0.22
C GLU A 226 -11.12 -19.60 0.64
N GLU A 227 -11.01 -20.77 0.04
CA GLU A 227 -11.04 -22.05 0.77
C GLU A 227 -9.84 -22.18 1.72
N ALA A 228 -8.62 -21.88 1.24
CA ALA A 228 -7.42 -21.89 2.07
C ALA A 228 -7.51 -20.89 3.25
N PHE A 229 -8.09 -19.71 3.00
CA PHE A 229 -8.33 -18.70 4.03
C PHE A 229 -9.31 -19.21 5.08
N LEU A 230 -10.44 -19.78 4.71
CA LEU A 230 -11.44 -20.35 5.63
C LEU A 230 -10.82 -21.48 6.48
N GLU A 231 -10.08 -22.40 5.87
CA GLU A 231 -9.40 -23.46 6.62
C GLU A 231 -8.42 -22.94 7.68
N LEU A 232 -7.68 -21.87 7.38
CA LEU A 232 -6.76 -21.24 8.33
C LEU A 232 -7.48 -20.45 9.44
N TYR A 233 -8.70 -19.98 9.15
CA TYR A 233 -9.52 -19.27 10.12
C TYR A 233 -10.35 -20.18 11.02
N ASP A 234 -10.79 -21.36 10.54
CA ASP A 234 -11.58 -22.33 11.29
C ASP A 234 -10.72 -23.24 12.19
N LYS A 235 -9.42 -23.34 11.91
CA LYS A 235 -8.47 -24.02 12.81
C LYS A 235 -8.21 -23.13 14.02
N GLU A 236 -8.84 -23.44 15.16
CA GLU A 236 -8.55 -22.88 16.49
C GLU A 236 -7.17 -23.30 17.01
#